data_509166d4a8581d995ae55c7ac8536094
#
_entry.id   509166d4a8581d995ae55c7ac8536094
#
_cell.length_a   1.000
_cell.length_b   1.000
_cell.length_c   1.000
_cell.angle_alpha   90.00
_cell.angle_beta   90.00
_cell.angle_gamma   90.00
#
_symmetry.space_group_name_H-M   'P 1'
#
loop_
_entity.id
_entity.type
_entity.pdbx_description
1 polymer ?
#
loop_
_entity_poly.entity_id
_entity_poly.type
_entity_poly.pdbx_seq_one_letter_code
_entity_poly.pdbx_strand_id
1 'polypeptide(L)'
;MKIHELTESYLNSEVLKYVKKRHKEWHPDLDHIVMDHEYWDLDRIPLSMVKVPDDDVVDDPYNRIIDINQDHVDDIYKQDIESKPIVIDHNGVIIDGNHRAVKAKELGLTHIPAYYPIKDAE
;
A
#
# COMPACT_ATOMS: atom_id res chain seq x y z
N MET A 1 -11.71 0.33 24.38
CA MET A 1 -10.81 0.75 23.30
C MET A 1 -9.49 1.24 23.88
N LYS A 2 -8.42 0.87 23.24
CA LYS A 2 -7.09 1.30 23.68
C LYS A 2 -6.79 2.69 23.14
N ILE A 3 -6.20 3.53 23.99
CA ILE A 3 -5.92 4.91 23.60
C ILE A 3 -4.95 5.00 22.43
N HIS A 4 -3.94 4.12 22.40
CA HIS A 4 -2.97 4.14 21.31
C HIS A 4 -3.59 3.80 19.95
N GLU A 5 -4.68 3.05 19.93
CA GLU A 5 -5.38 2.76 18.69
C GLU A 5 -6.00 4.03 18.10
N LEU A 6 -6.43 4.96 18.94
CA LEU A 6 -6.96 6.24 18.48
C LEU A 6 -5.86 7.12 17.90
N THR A 7 -4.65 7.07 18.47
CA THR A 7 -3.54 7.90 18.01
C THR A 7 -2.85 7.34 16.78
N GLU A 8 -3.02 6.04 16.52
CA GLU A 8 -2.41 5.36 15.38
C GLU A 8 -3.33 5.26 14.18
N SER A 9 -4.62 5.61 14.36
CA SER A 9 -5.58 5.56 13.27
C SER A 9 -5.51 6.80 12.39
N TYR A 10 -5.70 6.58 11.10
CA TYR A 10 -5.70 7.64 10.10
C TYR A 10 -7.06 7.67 9.41
N LEU A 11 -7.52 8.86 9.08
CA LEU A 11 -8.75 9.00 8.30
C LEU A 11 -8.47 8.67 6.83
N ASN A 12 -9.50 8.18 6.15
CA ASN A 12 -9.41 7.88 4.73
C ASN A 12 -8.97 9.09 3.91
N SER A 13 -9.38 10.30 4.30
CA SER A 13 -8.97 11.52 3.60
C SER A 13 -7.47 11.77 3.71
N GLU A 14 -6.86 11.39 4.84
CA GLU A 14 -5.42 11.51 5.04
C GLU A 14 -4.64 10.52 4.16
N VAL A 15 -5.14 9.30 4.06
CA VAL A 15 -4.54 8.27 3.21
C VAL A 15 -4.66 8.67 1.74
N LEU A 16 -5.83 9.15 1.35
CA LEU A 16 -6.05 9.60 -0.02
C LEU A 16 -5.12 10.76 -0.40
N LYS A 17 -4.93 11.71 0.52
CA LYS A 17 -4.01 12.83 0.32
C LYS A 17 -2.58 12.33 0.15
N TYR A 18 -2.17 11.34 0.96
CA TYR A 18 -0.85 10.75 0.86
C TYR A 18 -0.63 10.11 -0.52
N VAL A 19 -1.60 9.31 -0.98
CA VAL A 19 -1.51 8.62 -2.27
C VAL A 19 -1.45 9.63 -3.42
N LYS A 20 -2.33 10.62 -3.43
CA LYS A 20 -2.39 11.63 -4.49
C LYS A 20 -1.11 12.46 -4.57
N LYS A 21 -0.49 12.75 -3.44
CA LYS A 21 0.76 13.50 -3.41
C LYS A 21 1.90 12.71 -4.04
N ARG A 22 1.89 11.39 -3.90
CA ARG A 22 2.96 10.53 -4.39
C ARG A 22 2.75 10.07 -5.82
N HIS A 23 1.50 9.96 -6.25
CA HIS A 23 1.14 9.45 -7.57
C HIS A 23 0.74 10.60 -8.48
N LYS A 24 1.60 10.94 -9.42
CA LYS A 24 1.26 11.98 -10.42
C LYS A 24 0.12 11.54 -11.31
N GLU A 25 -0.02 10.25 -11.52
CA GLU A 25 -1.03 9.68 -12.40
C GLU A 25 -2.08 8.88 -11.63
N TRP A 26 -2.38 9.33 -10.41
CA TRP A 26 -3.44 8.68 -9.64
C TRP A 26 -4.77 8.77 -10.37
N HIS A 27 -5.37 7.61 -10.58
CA HIS A 27 -6.63 7.55 -11.29
C HIS A 27 -7.79 7.84 -10.34
N PRO A 28 -8.62 8.87 -10.62
CA PRO A 28 -9.71 9.25 -9.70
C PRO A 28 -10.70 8.11 -9.40
N ASP A 29 -10.85 7.16 -10.32
CA ASP A 29 -11.73 6.01 -10.11
C ASP A 29 -11.30 5.14 -8.93
N LEU A 30 -10.05 5.27 -8.48
CA LEU A 30 -9.55 4.53 -7.33
C LEU A 30 -9.82 5.22 -6.00
N ASP A 31 -10.28 6.47 -6.04
CA ASP A 31 -10.58 7.21 -4.81
C ASP A 31 -11.56 6.45 -3.92
N HIS A 32 -12.55 5.80 -4.50
CA HIS A 32 -13.56 5.07 -3.73
C HIS A 32 -12.96 3.91 -2.92
N ILE A 33 -11.89 3.31 -3.41
CA ILE A 33 -11.24 2.20 -2.70
C ILE A 33 -10.73 2.68 -1.35
N VAL A 34 -10.12 3.86 -1.32
CA VAL A 34 -9.62 4.45 -0.10
C VAL A 34 -10.76 4.99 0.75
N MET A 35 -11.74 5.65 0.13
CA MET A 35 -12.82 6.31 0.84
C MET A 35 -13.88 5.35 1.40
N ASP A 36 -13.95 4.12 0.88
CA ASP A 36 -14.89 3.11 1.38
C ASP A 36 -14.57 2.65 2.81
N HIS A 37 -13.36 2.87 3.25
CA HIS A 37 -12.94 2.53 4.61
C HIS A 37 -12.66 3.82 5.36
N GLU A 38 -13.43 4.10 6.41
CA GLU A 38 -13.33 5.36 7.13
C GLU A 38 -11.99 5.51 7.86
N TYR A 39 -11.48 4.43 8.45
CA TYR A 39 -10.26 4.46 9.24
C TYR A 39 -9.21 3.51 8.68
N TRP A 40 -7.96 3.93 8.77
CA TRP A 40 -6.81 3.20 8.30
C TRP A 40 -5.77 3.12 9.41
N ASP A 41 -5.00 2.06 9.41
CA ASP A 41 -3.88 1.90 10.33
C ASP A 41 -2.59 1.92 9.55
N LEU A 42 -1.50 2.21 10.24
CA LEU A 42 -0.16 2.19 9.67
C LEU A 42 0.71 1.31 10.54
N ASP A 43 1.22 0.23 10.00
CA ASP A 43 2.07 -0.69 10.75
C ASP A 43 2.97 -1.45 9.78
N ARG A 44 3.95 -2.12 10.36
CA ARG A 44 4.78 -3.06 9.60
C ARG A 44 4.03 -4.39 9.55
N ILE A 45 3.69 -4.80 8.35
CA ILE A 45 2.93 -6.04 8.13
C ILE A 45 3.81 -7.09 7.45
N PRO A 46 3.51 -8.38 7.66
CA PRO A 46 4.23 -9.42 6.95
C PRO A 46 4.08 -9.26 5.44
N LEU A 47 5.17 -9.32 4.71
CA LEU A 47 5.13 -9.20 3.25
C LEU A 47 4.32 -10.33 2.63
N SER A 48 4.22 -11.47 3.31
CA SER A 48 3.39 -12.59 2.87
C SER A 48 1.89 -12.27 2.80
N MET A 49 1.46 -11.22 3.50
CA MET A 49 0.07 -10.75 3.46
C MET A 49 -0.19 -9.78 2.31
N VAL A 50 0.84 -9.36 1.61
CA VAL A 50 0.75 -8.41 0.51
C VAL A 50 0.84 -9.16 -0.81
N LYS A 51 -0.06 -8.82 -1.73
CA LYS A 51 -0.03 -9.41 -3.08
C LYS A 51 0.96 -8.66 -3.94
N VAL A 52 2.23 -9.03 -3.80
CA VAL A 52 3.33 -8.41 -4.54
C VAL A 52 3.25 -8.83 -6.00
N PRO A 53 3.31 -7.87 -6.96
CA PRO A 53 3.31 -8.24 -8.37
C PRO A 53 4.45 -9.17 -8.72
N ASP A 54 4.16 -10.13 -9.57
CA ASP A 54 5.10 -11.12 -10.04
C ASP A 54 5.19 -10.99 -11.57
N ASP A 55 6.28 -11.45 -12.17
CA ASP A 55 6.55 -11.25 -13.60
C ASP A 55 5.49 -11.86 -14.53
N ASP A 56 4.76 -12.86 -14.06
CA ASP A 56 3.92 -13.64 -14.96
C ASP A 56 2.50 -13.12 -15.11
N VAL A 57 1.81 -12.82 -14.05
CA VAL A 57 0.43 -12.31 -14.13
C VAL A 57 0.10 -11.53 -12.88
N VAL A 58 -0.29 -10.28 -13.07
CA VAL A 58 -0.90 -9.53 -11.99
C VAL A 58 -2.41 -9.53 -12.23
N ASP A 59 -3.13 -10.31 -11.46
CA ASP A 59 -4.59 -10.30 -11.47
C ASP A 59 -5.06 -9.18 -10.57
N ASP A 60 -5.30 -8.02 -11.16
CA ASP A 60 -5.71 -6.85 -10.41
C ASP A 60 -7.24 -6.75 -10.41
N PRO A 61 -7.89 -6.84 -9.22
CA PRO A 61 -9.35 -6.78 -9.14
C PRO A 61 -9.92 -5.42 -9.58
N TYR A 62 -9.07 -4.40 -9.69
CA TYR A 62 -9.49 -3.07 -10.14
C TYR A 62 -9.23 -2.83 -11.62
N ASN A 63 -8.84 -3.87 -12.35
CA ASN A 63 -8.59 -3.83 -13.79
C ASN A 63 -7.51 -2.82 -14.20
N ARG A 64 -6.54 -2.59 -13.32
CA ARG A 64 -5.40 -1.73 -13.64
C ARG A 64 -4.37 -2.53 -14.43
N ILE A 65 -3.63 -1.82 -15.28
CA ILE A 65 -2.44 -2.38 -15.90
C ILE A 65 -1.28 -2.10 -14.95
N ILE A 66 -0.73 -3.15 -14.34
CA ILE A 66 0.40 -3.03 -13.44
C ILE A 66 1.65 -3.39 -14.21
N ASP A 67 2.44 -2.36 -14.54
CA ASP A 67 3.68 -2.54 -15.29
C ASP A 67 4.85 -2.26 -14.36
N ILE A 68 5.61 -3.31 -14.03
CA ILE A 68 6.75 -3.20 -13.15
C ILE A 68 8.00 -2.88 -13.97
N ASN A 69 8.49 -1.68 -13.76
CA ASN A 69 9.72 -1.21 -14.39
C ASN A 69 10.90 -1.57 -13.49
N GLN A 70 11.74 -2.51 -13.96
CA GLN A 70 12.87 -2.99 -13.17
C GLN A 70 13.89 -1.88 -12.87
N ASP A 71 14.09 -0.95 -13.80
CA ASP A 71 15.00 0.18 -13.55
C ASP A 71 14.50 1.05 -12.39
N HIS A 72 13.18 1.25 -12.30
CA HIS A 72 12.60 1.98 -11.20
C HIS A 72 12.78 1.21 -9.87
N VAL A 73 12.58 -0.11 -9.90
CA VAL A 73 12.79 -0.96 -8.73
C VAL A 73 14.24 -0.86 -8.27
N ASP A 74 15.18 -0.92 -9.21
CA ASP A 74 16.60 -0.87 -8.88
C ASP A 74 17.01 0.46 -8.23
N ASP A 75 16.31 1.53 -8.54
CA ASP A 75 16.58 2.87 -7.99
C ASP A 75 15.98 3.09 -6.59
N ILE A 76 15.18 2.16 -6.10
CA ILE A 76 14.57 2.29 -4.77
C ILE A 76 15.57 1.80 -3.71
N TYR A 77 15.78 2.63 -2.69
CA TYR A 77 16.61 2.26 -1.55
C TYR A 77 15.76 1.68 -0.42
N LYS A 78 16.38 0.89 0.46
CA LYS A 78 15.68 0.32 1.60
C LYS A 78 15.03 1.41 2.47
N GLN A 79 15.70 2.54 2.64
CA GLN A 79 15.16 3.65 3.43
C GLN A 79 13.88 4.23 2.80
N ASP A 80 13.73 4.16 1.48
CA ASP A 80 12.51 4.60 0.81
C ASP A 80 11.33 3.71 1.18
N ILE A 81 11.59 2.40 1.29
CA ILE A 81 10.57 1.43 1.70
C ILE A 81 10.13 1.73 3.13
N GLU A 82 11.09 2.02 4.01
CA GLU A 82 10.83 2.26 5.44
C GLU A 82 10.13 3.60 5.69
N SER A 83 10.44 4.62 4.89
CA SER A 83 9.91 5.97 5.09
C SER A 83 8.65 6.27 4.30
N LYS A 84 8.33 5.45 3.31
CA LYS A 84 7.21 5.68 2.39
C LYS A 84 6.32 4.45 2.33
N PRO A 85 5.42 4.29 3.31
CA PRO A 85 4.56 3.12 3.38
C PRO A 85 3.78 2.87 2.09
N ILE A 86 3.57 1.61 1.77
CA ILE A 86 2.66 1.24 0.70
C ILE A 86 1.22 1.37 1.21
N VAL A 87 0.27 1.35 0.29
CA VAL A 87 -1.15 1.36 0.64
C VAL A 87 -1.79 0.11 0.06
N ILE A 88 -2.44 -0.67 0.90
CA ILE A 88 -3.10 -1.92 0.47
C ILE A 88 -4.57 -1.89 0.84
N ASP A 89 -5.35 -2.71 0.16
CA ASP A 89 -6.75 -2.90 0.53
C ASP A 89 -6.89 -4.03 1.57
N HIS A 90 -8.12 -4.34 1.95
CA HIS A 90 -8.40 -5.38 2.97
C HIS A 90 -8.01 -6.79 2.52
N ASN A 91 -7.75 -7.00 1.24
CA ASN A 91 -7.32 -8.28 0.69
C ASN A 91 -5.81 -8.34 0.43
N GLY A 92 -5.08 -7.28 0.78
CA GLY A 92 -3.64 -7.22 0.54
C GLY A 92 -3.26 -6.78 -0.87
N VAL A 93 -4.23 -6.35 -1.67
CA VAL A 93 -3.96 -5.81 -3.01
C VAL A 93 -3.34 -4.43 -2.88
N ILE A 94 -2.21 -4.22 -3.55
CA ILE A 94 -1.50 -2.95 -3.46
C ILE A 94 -2.22 -1.88 -4.28
N ILE A 95 -2.63 -0.81 -3.59
CA ILE A 95 -3.23 0.36 -4.23
C ILE A 95 -2.12 1.32 -4.67
N ASP A 96 -1.12 1.51 -3.81
CA ASP A 96 0.05 2.35 -4.10
C ASP A 96 1.31 1.66 -3.57
N GLY A 97 2.35 1.64 -4.38
CA GLY A 97 3.66 1.17 -3.95
C GLY A 97 4.06 -0.20 -4.48
N ASN A 98 3.56 -0.58 -5.66
CA ASN A 98 3.93 -1.86 -6.28
C ASN A 98 5.45 -2.02 -6.42
N HIS A 99 6.15 -0.98 -6.89
CA HIS A 99 7.60 -1.05 -7.07
C HIS A 99 8.33 -1.19 -5.74
N ARG A 100 7.87 -0.50 -4.69
CA ARG A 100 8.47 -0.63 -3.35
C ARG A 100 8.28 -2.03 -2.78
N ALA A 101 7.11 -2.63 -3.01
CA ALA A 101 6.85 -3.99 -2.56
C ALA A 101 7.72 -5.01 -3.29
N VAL A 102 7.89 -4.85 -4.60
CA VAL A 102 8.78 -5.70 -5.39
C VAL A 102 10.22 -5.59 -4.86
N LYS A 103 10.67 -4.36 -4.58
CA LYS A 103 12.02 -4.16 -4.03
C LYS A 103 12.18 -4.82 -2.67
N ALA A 104 11.17 -4.70 -1.82
CA ALA A 104 11.19 -5.34 -0.51
C ALA A 104 11.38 -6.86 -0.64
N LYS A 105 10.67 -7.46 -1.58
CA LYS A 105 10.79 -8.89 -1.86
C LYS A 105 12.19 -9.25 -2.36
N GLU A 106 12.75 -8.45 -3.26
CA GLU A 106 14.11 -8.67 -3.78
C GLU A 106 15.16 -8.58 -2.69
N LEU A 107 14.97 -7.68 -1.73
CA LEU A 107 15.88 -7.50 -0.59
C LEU A 107 15.70 -8.58 0.49
N GLY A 108 14.72 -9.45 0.34
CA GLY A 108 14.45 -10.48 1.32
C GLY A 108 13.84 -9.98 2.62
N LEU A 109 13.17 -8.83 2.58
CA LEU A 109 12.51 -8.28 3.76
C LEU A 109 11.30 -9.14 4.12
N THR A 110 11.08 -9.34 5.41
CA THR A 110 9.95 -10.12 5.90
C THR A 110 8.72 -9.27 6.16
N HIS A 111 8.92 -7.97 6.42
CA HIS A 111 7.87 -7.02 6.75
C HIS A 111 8.04 -5.74 5.96
N ILE A 112 6.95 -5.03 5.77
CA ILE A 112 6.93 -3.75 5.06
C ILE A 112 5.93 -2.81 5.73
N PRO A 113 6.27 -1.52 5.89
CA PRO A 113 5.30 -0.57 6.42
C PRO A 113 4.19 -0.31 5.41
N ALA A 114 2.97 -0.33 5.88
CA ALA A 114 1.80 -0.21 5.02
C ALA A 114 0.65 0.48 5.72
N TYR A 115 -0.09 1.28 4.97
CA TYR A 115 -1.43 1.70 5.35
C TYR A 115 -2.40 0.61 4.93
N TYR A 116 -3.24 0.18 5.86
CA TYR A 116 -4.26 -0.83 5.57
C TYR A 116 -5.57 -0.45 6.27
N PRO A 117 -6.71 -0.81 5.68
CA PRO A 117 -8.00 -0.43 6.26
C PRO A 117 -8.27 -1.20 7.55
N ILE A 118 -8.75 -0.47 8.55
CA ILE A 118 -9.18 -1.08 9.80
C ILE A 118 -10.56 -1.68 9.54
N LYS A 119 -10.70 -2.94 9.92
CA LYS A 119 -11.97 -3.60 9.79
C LYS A 119 -12.95 -2.94 10.75
N ASP A 120 -14.09 -2.50 10.22
CA ASP A 120 -15.12 -1.87 11.03
C ASP A 120 -15.56 -2.82 12.15
N ALA A 121 -15.64 -2.27 13.35
CA ALA A 121 -16.15 -3.02 14.49
C ALA A 121 -17.65 -3.23 14.28
N GLU A 122 -18.02 -4.46 14.17
CA GLU A 122 -19.44 -4.82 14.05
C GLU A 122 -20.03 -5.09 15.41
#